data_19ed200a4c292c6c1efc2f76ce204d81
#
_entry.id   19ed200a4c292c6c1efc2f76ce204d81
#
_cell.length_a   1.000
_cell.length_b   1.000
_cell.length_c   1.000
_cell.angle_alpha   90.00
_cell.angle_beta   90.00
_cell.angle_gamma   90.00
#
_symmetry.space_group_name_H-M   'P 1'
#
loop_
_entity.id
_entity.type
_entity.pdbx_description
1 polymer ?
#
loop_
_entity_poly.entity_id
_entity_poly.type
_entity_poly.pdbx_seq_one_letter_code
_entity_poly.pdbx_strand_id
1 'polypeptide(L)'
;SKMLDELVVVGYGVQRKSDVATSVASVKADEMKTFPAGNVADMLRGRAAGVNVTSSSGRPGSTPSITIRGSRSISADNAPLYIIDGSPSSATEFSTLSADDIESVEILKDAASQAIYGARASDGVVLVTTKRGKAGKVEVNYNGYLGIQSLWRNFDFYSPEEYMQLRREAKAHDKGIIDAREISIAEALEDEVMQRVWASGKFIDWEKEMF
;
A
#
# COMPACT_ATOMS: atom_id res chain seq x y z
N SER A 1 5.55 20.21 35.33
CA SER A 1 5.39 19.74 33.95
C SER A 1 3.91 19.83 33.57
N LYS A 2 3.55 20.86 32.81
CA LYS A 2 2.21 20.90 32.19
C LYS A 2 2.17 19.81 31.15
N MET A 3 1.50 18.69 31.44
CA MET A 3 1.00 17.80 30.41
C MET A 3 0.02 18.65 29.59
N LEU A 4 0.34 18.93 28.36
CA LEU A 4 -0.59 19.50 27.40
C LEU A 4 -1.68 18.45 27.20
N ASP A 5 -2.90 18.78 27.62
CA ASP A 5 -4.08 17.96 27.38
C ASP A 5 -4.28 17.85 25.86
N GLU A 6 -3.84 16.77 25.26
CA GLU A 6 -4.02 16.51 23.85
C GLU A 6 -5.49 16.22 23.60
N LEU A 7 -6.14 17.03 22.77
CA LEU A 7 -7.53 16.86 22.37
C LEU A 7 -7.59 15.88 21.20
N VAL A 8 -8.48 14.91 21.28
CA VAL A 8 -8.72 13.91 20.26
C VAL A 8 -10.17 14.01 19.80
N VAL A 9 -10.37 13.99 18.50
CA VAL A 9 -11.72 13.97 17.91
C VAL A 9 -12.28 12.55 18.02
N VAL A 10 -13.40 12.40 18.73
CA VAL A 10 -14.08 11.12 18.87
C VAL A 10 -15.54 11.29 18.48
N GLY A 11 -15.93 10.67 17.38
CA GLY A 11 -17.29 10.76 16.89
C GLY A 11 -17.69 12.20 16.51
N TYR A 12 -18.74 12.71 17.14
CA TYR A 12 -19.25 14.06 16.89
C TYR A 12 -18.72 15.12 17.87
N GLY A 13 -17.69 14.81 18.66
CA GLY A 13 -17.15 15.70 19.67
C GLY A 13 -15.64 15.61 19.83
N VAL A 14 -15.09 16.61 20.52
CA VAL A 14 -13.68 16.67 20.90
C VAL A 14 -13.58 16.30 22.38
N GLN A 15 -12.78 15.28 22.70
CA GLN A 15 -12.52 14.84 24.08
C GLN A 15 -11.02 14.91 24.38
N ARG A 16 -10.67 14.97 25.65
CA ARG A 16 -9.27 14.87 26.05
C ARG A 16 -8.79 13.43 25.88
N LYS A 17 -7.58 13.24 25.39
CA LYS A 17 -6.98 11.92 25.20
C LYS A 17 -6.94 11.09 26.49
N SER A 18 -6.80 11.76 27.65
CA SER A 18 -6.86 11.16 28.97
C SER A 18 -8.24 10.57 29.31
N ASP A 19 -9.29 11.14 28.75
CA ASP A 19 -10.67 10.78 29.05
C ASP A 19 -11.23 9.70 28.10
N VAL A 20 -10.48 9.44 27.01
CA VAL A 20 -10.83 8.40 26.04
C VAL A 20 -10.25 7.07 26.53
N ALA A 21 -11.09 6.25 27.16
CA ALA A 21 -10.73 4.90 27.65
C ALA A 21 -10.46 3.88 26.52
N THR A 22 -10.39 4.35 25.27
CA THR A 22 -10.28 3.50 24.07
C THR A 22 -8.90 3.64 23.40
N SER A 23 -8.46 2.59 22.73
CA SER A 23 -7.18 2.56 22.03
C SER A 23 -7.25 3.37 20.74
N VAL A 24 -7.00 4.68 20.84
CA VAL A 24 -6.90 5.60 19.70
C VAL A 24 -5.43 5.84 19.38
N ALA A 25 -5.04 5.64 18.13
CA ALA A 25 -3.74 6.10 17.65
C ALA A 25 -3.94 7.42 16.89
N SER A 26 -3.26 8.46 17.35
CA SER A 26 -3.27 9.79 16.73
C SER A 26 -1.93 10.04 16.07
N VAL A 27 -1.94 10.48 14.83
CA VAL A 27 -0.76 10.89 14.06
C VAL A 27 -0.97 12.34 13.64
N LYS A 28 -0.06 13.23 14.06
CA LYS A 28 -0.11 14.64 13.73
C LYS A 28 0.51 14.94 12.36
N ALA A 29 0.08 16.03 11.74
CA ALA A 29 0.58 16.47 10.43
C ALA A 29 2.12 16.62 10.39
N ASP A 30 2.72 17.14 11.46
CA ASP A 30 4.16 17.34 11.52
C ASP A 30 4.95 16.02 11.51
N GLU A 31 4.37 14.96 12.07
CA GLU A 31 4.96 13.62 12.04
C GLU A 31 4.86 13.03 10.65
N MET A 32 3.77 13.28 9.91
CA MET A 32 3.58 12.79 8.56
C MET A 32 4.53 13.43 7.55
N LYS A 33 4.83 14.72 7.69
CA LYS A 33 5.72 15.47 6.79
C LYS A 33 7.18 15.03 6.82
N THR A 34 7.59 14.28 7.82
CA THR A 34 8.98 13.80 7.96
C THR A 34 9.37 12.81 6.86
N PHE A 35 8.41 12.25 6.16
CA PHE A 35 8.66 11.27 5.09
C PHE A 35 8.01 11.74 3.79
N PRO A 36 8.77 12.01 2.73
CA PRO A 36 8.22 12.35 1.43
C PRO A 36 7.59 11.08 0.83
N ALA A 37 6.31 10.89 1.05
CA ALA A 37 5.53 9.82 0.44
C ALA A 37 4.55 10.42 -0.57
N GLY A 38 4.30 9.68 -1.63
CA GLY A 38 3.42 10.12 -2.72
C GLY A 38 1.95 10.24 -2.34
N ASN A 39 1.55 9.67 -1.18
CA ASN A 39 0.17 9.75 -0.66
C ASN A 39 0.14 9.64 0.87
N VAL A 40 -0.98 10.10 1.45
CA VAL A 40 -1.19 10.15 2.90
C VAL A 40 -1.21 8.75 3.55
N ALA A 41 -1.69 7.75 2.84
CA ALA A 41 -1.73 6.38 3.37
C ALA A 41 -0.32 5.82 3.62
N ASP A 42 0.63 6.08 2.71
CA ASP A 42 2.03 5.67 2.91
C ASP A 42 2.70 6.42 4.08
N MET A 43 2.30 7.66 4.33
CA MET A 43 2.81 8.43 5.47
C MET A 43 2.40 7.86 6.82
N LEU A 44 1.33 7.07 6.89
CA LEU A 44 0.89 6.38 8.10
C LEU A 44 1.67 5.09 8.39
N ARG A 45 2.44 4.60 7.43
CA ARG A 45 3.20 3.35 7.54
C ARG A 45 4.19 3.39 8.71
N GLY A 46 4.04 2.45 9.65
CA GLY A 46 4.91 2.33 10.83
C GLY A 46 4.69 3.39 11.91
N ARG A 47 3.72 4.31 11.76
CA ARG A 47 3.44 5.38 12.74
C ARG A 47 2.28 5.09 13.68
N ALA A 48 1.38 4.23 13.28
CA ALA A 48 0.26 3.83 14.11
C ALA A 48 0.34 2.34 14.45
N ALA A 49 0.46 2.00 15.73
CA ALA A 49 0.51 0.61 16.18
C ALA A 49 -0.77 -0.13 15.78
N GLY A 50 -0.63 -1.35 15.23
CA GLY A 50 -1.76 -2.17 14.78
C GLY A 50 -2.40 -1.73 13.46
N VAL A 51 -1.77 -0.80 12.74
CA VAL A 51 -2.13 -0.40 11.37
C VAL A 51 -1.10 -0.96 10.42
N ASN A 52 -1.57 -1.71 9.44
CA ASN A 52 -0.75 -2.24 8.36
C ASN A 52 -1.10 -1.53 7.07
N VAL A 53 -0.11 -0.95 6.42
CA VAL A 53 -0.23 -0.27 5.13
C VAL A 53 0.53 -1.08 4.10
N THR A 54 -0.18 -1.68 3.17
CA THR A 54 0.40 -2.50 2.10
C THR A 54 0.15 -1.87 0.75
N SER A 55 1.19 -1.81 -0.08
CA SER A 55 1.06 -1.42 -1.47
C SER A 55 1.04 -2.69 -2.32
N SER A 56 -0.01 -2.87 -3.12
CA SER A 56 -0.13 -4.00 -4.03
C SER A 56 0.69 -3.83 -5.31
N SER A 57 1.18 -2.62 -5.56
CA SER A 57 1.92 -2.26 -6.75
C SER A 57 3.02 -1.26 -6.42
N GLY A 58 4.18 -1.40 -7.06
CA GLY A 58 5.26 -0.40 -7.03
C GLY A 58 5.03 0.78 -7.97
N ARG A 59 3.88 0.83 -8.67
CA ARG A 59 3.58 1.93 -9.61
C ARG A 59 3.39 3.25 -8.88
N PRO A 60 3.96 4.34 -9.37
CA PRO A 60 3.68 5.67 -8.84
C PRO A 60 2.17 5.97 -8.87
N GLY A 61 1.64 6.53 -7.78
CA GLY A 61 0.21 6.87 -7.67
C GLY A 61 -0.73 5.69 -7.37
N SER A 62 -0.21 4.47 -7.14
CA SER A 62 -1.06 3.38 -6.68
C SER A 62 -1.59 3.66 -5.27
N THR A 63 -2.87 3.34 -5.04
CA THR A 63 -3.52 3.51 -3.73
C THR A 63 -3.13 2.35 -2.81
N PRO A 64 -2.45 2.60 -1.69
CA PRO A 64 -2.16 1.57 -0.71
C PRO A 64 -3.43 1.07 -0.01
N SER A 65 -3.43 -0.17 0.41
CA SER A 65 -4.47 -0.74 1.26
C SER A 65 -4.08 -0.58 2.72
N ILE A 66 -5.03 -0.12 3.52
CA ILE A 66 -4.88 0.00 4.98
C ILE A 66 -5.73 -1.08 5.64
N THR A 67 -5.13 -1.84 6.55
CA THR A 67 -5.85 -2.78 7.42
C THR A 67 -5.53 -2.49 8.88
N ILE A 68 -6.55 -2.57 9.74
CA ILE A 68 -6.44 -2.30 11.16
C ILE A 68 -6.64 -3.63 11.92
N ARG A 69 -5.64 -3.99 12.75
CA ARG A 69 -5.63 -5.26 13.53
C ARG A 69 -5.66 -6.54 12.65
N GLY A 70 -5.21 -6.44 11.41
CA GLY A 70 -5.15 -7.56 10.47
C GLY A 70 -6.46 -7.81 9.73
N SER A 71 -6.47 -8.84 8.88
CA SER A 71 -7.63 -9.20 8.10
C SER A 71 -8.55 -10.12 8.91
N ARG A 72 -9.84 -9.81 8.94
CA ARG A 72 -10.86 -10.59 9.65
C ARG A 72 -11.61 -11.53 8.73
N SER A 73 -11.68 -11.22 7.47
CA SER A 73 -12.39 -12.00 6.47
C SER A 73 -11.48 -12.37 5.31
N ILE A 74 -11.63 -13.59 4.82
CA ILE A 74 -10.94 -14.08 3.62
C ILE A 74 -11.67 -13.62 2.36
N SER A 75 -12.99 -13.44 2.44
CA SER A 75 -13.85 -13.18 1.27
C SER A 75 -14.43 -11.76 1.23
N ALA A 76 -14.39 -11.01 2.34
CA ALA A 76 -14.90 -9.65 2.40
C ALA A 76 -13.76 -8.64 2.42
N ASP A 77 -14.07 -7.42 2.03
CA ASP A 77 -13.17 -6.29 2.14
C ASP A 77 -12.86 -6.02 3.62
N ASN A 78 -11.58 -5.91 3.94
CA ASN A 78 -11.08 -5.60 5.30
C ASN A 78 -10.64 -4.13 5.40
N ALA A 79 -11.10 -3.27 4.50
CA ALA A 79 -10.76 -1.86 4.51
C ALA A 79 -11.47 -1.13 5.67
N PRO A 80 -10.79 -0.21 6.36
CA PRO A 80 -11.42 0.61 7.39
C PRO A 80 -12.38 1.62 6.78
N LEU A 81 -13.30 2.13 7.60
CA LEU A 81 -14.14 3.26 7.22
C LEU A 81 -13.33 4.55 7.29
N TYR A 82 -13.27 5.28 6.21
CA TYR A 82 -12.64 6.60 6.16
C TYR A 82 -13.68 7.69 6.43
N ILE A 83 -13.33 8.65 7.28
CA ILE A 83 -14.17 9.81 7.59
C ILE A 83 -13.29 11.05 7.51
N ILE A 84 -13.63 11.94 6.58
CA ILE A 84 -12.92 13.21 6.38
C ILE A 84 -13.85 14.34 6.82
N ASP A 85 -13.43 15.10 7.81
CA ASP A 85 -14.19 16.21 8.41
C ASP A 85 -15.65 15.83 8.79
N GLY A 86 -15.82 14.60 9.27
CA GLY A 86 -17.13 14.08 9.69
C GLY A 86 -17.94 13.42 8.57
N SER A 87 -17.48 13.44 7.31
CA SER A 87 -18.15 12.83 6.17
C SER A 87 -17.52 11.49 5.80
N PRO A 88 -18.30 10.41 5.62
CA PRO A 88 -17.79 9.15 5.10
C PRO A 88 -17.22 9.31 3.70
N SER A 89 -16.03 8.79 3.49
CA SER A 89 -15.26 8.94 2.25
C SER A 89 -14.67 7.59 1.81
N SER A 90 -14.16 7.54 0.59
CA SER A 90 -13.49 6.35 0.03
C SER A 90 -12.00 6.33 0.34
N ALA A 91 -11.37 5.14 0.21
CA ALA A 91 -9.91 5.01 0.29
C ALA A 91 -9.18 5.84 -0.77
N THR A 92 -9.77 5.99 -1.94
CA THR A 92 -9.21 6.81 -3.03
C THR A 92 -9.22 8.28 -2.65
N GLU A 93 -10.33 8.81 -2.14
CA GLU A 93 -10.42 10.20 -1.68
C GLU A 93 -9.40 10.48 -0.56
N PHE A 94 -9.27 9.56 0.39
CA PHE A 94 -8.27 9.67 1.45
C PHE A 94 -6.83 9.72 0.88
N SER A 95 -6.51 8.88 -0.09
CA SER A 95 -5.16 8.82 -0.67
C SER A 95 -4.80 10.05 -1.53
N THR A 96 -5.81 10.75 -2.06
CA THR A 96 -5.61 11.97 -2.86
C THR A 96 -5.47 13.25 -2.03
N LEU A 97 -5.73 13.17 -0.71
CA LEU A 97 -5.52 14.32 0.17
C LEU A 97 -4.05 14.75 0.17
N SER A 98 -3.83 16.06 0.23
CA SER A 98 -2.51 16.59 0.51
C SER A 98 -2.20 16.48 2.01
N ALA A 99 -1.00 15.99 2.35
CA ALA A 99 -0.55 15.97 3.74
C ALA A 99 -0.50 17.37 4.37
N ASP A 100 -0.32 18.38 3.54
CA ASP A 100 -0.28 19.76 4.01
C ASP A 100 -1.66 20.29 4.44
N ASP A 101 -2.73 19.71 3.93
CA ASP A 101 -4.11 20.06 4.28
C ASP A 101 -4.60 19.34 5.53
N ILE A 102 -3.88 18.32 5.99
CA ILE A 102 -4.26 17.52 7.16
C ILE A 102 -3.76 18.20 8.43
N GLU A 103 -4.61 18.25 9.45
CA GLU A 103 -4.27 18.64 10.80
C GLU A 103 -3.91 17.44 11.66
N SER A 104 -4.77 16.41 11.65
CA SER A 104 -4.54 15.15 12.36
C SER A 104 -5.22 13.96 11.66
N VAL A 105 -4.67 12.77 11.88
CA VAL A 105 -5.29 11.50 11.52
C VAL A 105 -5.43 10.67 12.80
N GLU A 106 -6.64 10.26 13.10
CA GLU A 106 -6.96 9.46 14.27
C GLU A 106 -7.51 8.11 13.83
N ILE A 107 -6.99 7.05 14.44
CA ILE A 107 -7.34 5.69 14.06
C ILE A 107 -8.02 5.01 15.23
N LEU A 108 -9.33 4.76 15.07
CA LEU A 108 -10.17 4.08 16.04
C LEU A 108 -10.10 2.58 15.82
N LYS A 109 -9.55 1.88 16.79
CA LYS A 109 -9.31 0.43 16.69
C LYS A 109 -10.30 -0.39 17.53
N ASP A 110 -10.90 0.21 18.54
CA ASP A 110 -11.77 -0.50 19.48
C ASP A 110 -13.24 -0.45 19.11
N ALA A 111 -13.96 -1.52 19.39
CA ALA A 111 -15.38 -1.65 19.09
C ALA A 111 -16.24 -0.53 19.74
N ALA A 112 -15.86 -0.04 20.92
CA ALA A 112 -16.58 1.03 21.59
C ALA A 112 -16.52 2.35 20.83
N SER A 113 -15.33 2.72 20.31
CA SER A 113 -15.16 3.91 19.49
C SER A 113 -15.75 3.75 18.09
N GLN A 114 -15.79 2.53 17.58
CA GLN A 114 -16.38 2.20 16.28
C GLN A 114 -17.92 2.20 16.31
N ALA A 115 -18.53 1.90 17.46
CA ALA A 115 -19.98 1.79 17.60
C ALA A 115 -20.76 3.05 17.17
N ILE A 116 -20.13 4.23 17.27
CA ILE A 116 -20.69 5.52 16.84
C ILE A 116 -20.95 5.55 15.32
N TYR A 117 -20.12 4.80 14.55
CA TYR A 117 -20.16 4.77 13.09
C TYR A 117 -20.89 3.54 12.52
N GLY A 118 -21.45 2.69 13.42
CA GLY A 118 -22.24 1.53 13.05
C GLY A 118 -21.45 0.35 12.48
N ALA A 119 -22.15 -0.59 11.85
CA ALA A 119 -21.58 -1.85 11.35
C ALA A 119 -20.47 -1.68 10.31
N ARG A 120 -20.49 -0.59 9.55
CA ARG A 120 -19.44 -0.27 8.56
C ARG A 120 -18.07 0.02 9.17
N ALA A 121 -18.03 0.28 10.48
CA ALA A 121 -16.80 0.55 11.22
C ALA A 121 -16.17 -0.69 11.85
N SER A 122 -16.68 -1.90 11.53
CA SER A 122 -16.21 -3.17 12.13
C SER A 122 -14.70 -3.41 11.93
N ASP A 123 -14.16 -2.96 10.83
CA ASP A 123 -12.75 -3.13 10.46
C ASP A 123 -11.86 -1.94 10.84
N GLY A 124 -12.41 -1.03 11.65
CA GLY A 124 -11.75 0.17 12.12
C GLY A 124 -12.24 1.44 11.43
N VAL A 125 -11.86 2.57 12.00
CA VAL A 125 -12.19 3.89 11.44
C VAL A 125 -10.93 4.74 11.37
N VAL A 126 -10.72 5.37 10.22
CA VAL A 126 -9.68 6.39 10.00
C VAL A 126 -10.38 7.74 9.94
N LEU A 127 -10.21 8.54 10.98
CA LEU A 127 -10.73 9.90 11.06
C LEU A 127 -9.65 10.87 10.60
N VAL A 128 -9.99 11.69 9.64
CA VAL A 128 -9.10 12.76 9.13
C VAL A 128 -9.72 14.09 9.45
N THR A 129 -8.95 14.92 10.12
CA THR A 129 -9.30 16.32 10.35
C THR A 129 -8.42 17.19 9.47
N THR A 130 -9.06 18.00 8.62
CA THR A 130 -8.32 18.94 7.77
C THR A 130 -8.11 20.28 8.47
N LYS A 131 -7.10 21.01 8.03
CA LYS A 131 -6.81 22.35 8.53
C LYS A 131 -7.93 23.29 8.14
N ARG A 132 -8.46 23.99 9.13
CA ARG A 132 -9.49 25.03 8.91
C ARG A 132 -8.85 26.39 8.90
N GLY A 133 -9.40 27.28 8.06
CA GLY A 133 -9.02 28.69 8.07
C GLY A 133 -9.29 29.34 9.44
N LYS A 134 -8.33 30.09 9.92
CA LYS A 134 -8.47 30.87 11.15
C LYS A 134 -8.84 32.33 10.80
N ALA A 135 -9.75 32.93 11.57
CA ALA A 135 -10.05 34.33 11.43
C ALA A 135 -8.80 35.16 11.74
N GLY A 136 -8.41 36.08 10.87
CA GLY A 136 -7.22 36.92 11.07
C GLY A 136 -6.51 37.25 9.77
N LYS A 137 -5.17 37.20 9.80
CA LYS A 137 -4.34 37.46 8.62
C LYS A 137 -4.49 36.32 7.57
N VAL A 138 -4.59 36.71 6.33
CA VAL A 138 -4.51 35.77 5.21
C VAL A 138 -3.08 35.22 5.14
N GLU A 139 -2.92 33.92 5.31
CA GLU A 139 -1.66 33.20 5.12
C GLU A 139 -1.73 32.42 3.83
N VAL A 140 -0.78 32.63 2.95
CA VAL A 140 -0.64 31.87 1.71
C VAL A 140 0.61 31.02 1.83
N ASN A 141 0.41 29.70 1.91
CA ASN A 141 1.50 28.73 1.93
C ASN A 141 1.57 28.02 0.59
N TYR A 142 2.75 27.95 0.01
CA TYR A 142 3.03 27.17 -1.18
C TYR A 142 4.07 26.11 -0.85
N ASN A 143 3.69 24.84 -1.02
CA ASN A 143 4.58 23.70 -0.89
C ASN A 143 4.61 22.96 -2.20
N GLY A 144 5.79 22.77 -2.75
CA GLY A 144 5.99 21.99 -3.97
C GLY A 144 7.15 21.03 -3.80
N TYR A 145 7.00 19.82 -4.32
CA TYR A 145 8.11 18.87 -4.39
C TYR A 145 8.18 18.25 -5.78
N LEU A 146 9.37 17.87 -6.17
CA LEU A 146 9.63 17.06 -7.36
C LEU A 146 10.27 15.76 -6.90
N GLY A 147 9.65 14.65 -7.25
CA GLY A 147 10.17 13.32 -6.95
C GLY A 147 10.40 12.53 -8.24
N ILE A 148 11.53 11.84 -8.33
CA ILE A 148 11.82 10.88 -9.39
C ILE A 148 11.79 9.50 -8.74
N GLN A 149 10.93 8.63 -9.25
CA GLN A 149 10.85 7.25 -8.81
C GLN A 149 11.37 6.37 -9.94
N SER A 150 12.38 5.57 -9.64
CA SER A 150 12.94 4.60 -10.55
C SER A 150 12.93 3.21 -9.93
N LEU A 151 12.87 2.19 -10.76
CA LEU A 151 13.00 0.83 -10.30
C LEU A 151 14.43 0.62 -9.80
N TRP A 152 14.56 0.20 -8.53
CA TRP A 152 15.90 -0.01 -7.93
C TRP A 152 16.58 -1.26 -8.47
N ARG A 153 15.80 -2.29 -8.82
CA ARG A 153 16.33 -3.58 -9.23
C ARG A 153 15.41 -4.20 -10.27
N ASN A 154 15.98 -4.54 -11.39
CA ASN A 154 15.36 -5.38 -12.40
C ASN A 154 15.51 -6.83 -11.96
N PHE A 155 14.57 -7.68 -12.32
CA PHE A 155 14.71 -9.12 -12.15
C PHE A 155 15.55 -9.64 -13.32
N ASP A 156 16.62 -10.38 -13.03
CA ASP A 156 17.33 -11.11 -14.06
C ASP A 156 16.47 -12.31 -14.45
N PHE A 157 15.74 -12.17 -15.56
CA PHE A 157 15.05 -13.30 -16.16
C PHE A 157 16.04 -14.14 -16.95
N TYR A 158 15.75 -15.42 -17.04
CA TYR A 158 16.53 -16.31 -17.89
C TYR A 158 16.48 -15.83 -19.34
N SER A 159 17.62 -15.81 -20.00
CA SER A 159 17.68 -15.70 -21.44
C SER A 159 16.99 -16.92 -22.09
N PRO A 160 16.56 -16.83 -23.35
CA PRO A 160 15.96 -17.98 -24.03
C PRO A 160 16.85 -19.21 -24.01
N GLU A 161 18.16 -19.05 -24.16
CA GLU A 161 19.14 -20.12 -24.12
C GLU A 161 19.25 -20.75 -22.73
N GLU A 162 19.34 -19.93 -21.66
CA GLU A 162 19.37 -20.41 -20.30
C GLU A 162 18.08 -21.14 -19.92
N TYR A 163 16.93 -20.61 -20.36
CA TYR A 163 15.65 -21.29 -20.16
C TYR A 163 15.63 -22.65 -20.84
N MET A 164 16.12 -22.75 -22.08
CA MET A 164 16.22 -24.01 -22.80
C MET A 164 17.15 -25.00 -22.09
N GLN A 165 18.28 -24.51 -21.60
CA GLN A 165 19.20 -25.35 -20.82
C GLN A 165 18.53 -25.91 -19.56
N LEU A 166 17.86 -25.04 -18.80
CA LEU A 166 17.11 -25.45 -17.60
C LEU A 166 16.05 -26.51 -17.93
N ARG A 167 15.32 -26.36 -19.03
CA ARG A 167 14.32 -27.34 -19.48
C ARG A 167 14.95 -28.68 -19.85
N ARG A 168 16.09 -28.65 -20.53
CA ARG A 168 16.83 -29.88 -20.87
C ARG A 168 17.37 -30.59 -19.63
N GLU A 169 17.92 -29.84 -18.67
CA GLU A 169 18.42 -30.42 -17.41
C GLU A 169 17.28 -31.08 -16.60
N ALA A 170 16.14 -30.41 -16.51
CA ALA A 170 14.96 -30.98 -15.85
C ALA A 170 14.51 -32.28 -16.50
N LYS A 171 14.42 -32.33 -17.85
CA LYS A 171 14.05 -33.54 -18.58
C LYS A 171 15.10 -34.65 -18.52
N ALA A 172 16.38 -34.29 -18.55
CA ALA A 172 17.47 -35.27 -18.39
C ALA A 172 17.40 -35.91 -16.99
N HIS A 173 17.16 -35.12 -15.96
CA HIS A 173 16.97 -35.63 -14.61
C HIS A 173 15.80 -36.61 -14.51
N ASP A 174 14.64 -36.26 -15.09
CA ASP A 174 13.45 -37.12 -15.10
C ASP A 174 13.70 -38.47 -15.81
N LYS A 175 14.53 -38.48 -16.85
CA LYS A 175 14.89 -39.65 -17.62
C LYS A 175 16.12 -40.41 -17.11
N GLY A 176 16.79 -39.89 -16.07
CA GLY A 176 18.04 -40.44 -15.57
C GLY A 176 19.21 -40.31 -16.53
N ILE A 177 19.17 -39.37 -17.46
CA ILE A 177 20.21 -39.06 -18.43
C ILE A 177 21.22 -38.11 -17.79
N ILE A 178 22.51 -38.40 -17.93
CA ILE A 178 23.56 -37.59 -17.28
C ILE A 178 23.86 -36.31 -18.08
N ASP A 179 23.83 -36.38 -19.41
CA ASP A 179 24.10 -35.23 -20.26
C ASP A 179 22.79 -34.63 -20.81
N ALA A 180 22.44 -33.44 -20.31
CA ALA A 180 21.23 -32.72 -20.73
C ALA A 180 21.22 -32.34 -22.23
N ARG A 181 22.38 -32.39 -22.91
CA ARG A 181 22.49 -32.10 -24.35
C ARG A 181 21.90 -33.19 -25.23
N GLU A 182 21.75 -34.40 -24.68
CA GLU A 182 21.09 -35.51 -25.37
C GLU A 182 19.56 -35.27 -25.52
N ILE A 183 18.98 -34.39 -24.72
CA ILE A 183 17.57 -34.00 -24.82
C ILE A 183 17.37 -33.09 -26.01
N SER A 184 16.52 -33.49 -26.95
CA SER A 184 16.17 -32.68 -28.10
C SER A 184 15.33 -31.44 -27.70
N ILE A 185 15.28 -30.43 -28.56
CA ILE A 185 14.44 -29.25 -28.34
C ILE A 185 12.96 -29.63 -28.23
N ALA A 186 12.50 -30.57 -29.06
CA ALA A 186 11.13 -31.07 -29.06
C ALA A 186 10.76 -31.76 -27.73
N GLU A 187 11.70 -32.47 -27.13
CA GLU A 187 11.50 -33.12 -25.83
C GLU A 187 11.57 -32.15 -24.66
N ALA A 188 12.45 -31.13 -24.75
CA ALA A 188 12.57 -30.09 -23.72
C ALA A 188 11.34 -29.18 -23.69
N LEU A 189 10.80 -28.87 -24.86
CA LEU A 189 9.58 -28.09 -25.04
C LEU A 189 8.44 -29.00 -25.47
N GLU A 190 7.68 -29.52 -24.54
CA GLU A 190 6.58 -30.48 -24.80
C GLU A 190 5.44 -29.86 -25.62
N ASP A 191 5.29 -28.53 -25.56
CA ASP A 191 4.22 -27.81 -26.22
C ASP A 191 4.64 -27.38 -27.63
N GLU A 192 3.83 -27.71 -28.62
CA GLU A 192 4.06 -27.34 -30.03
C GLU A 192 4.09 -25.81 -30.25
N VAL A 193 3.38 -25.05 -29.43
CA VAL A 193 3.40 -23.58 -29.50
C VAL A 193 4.77 -23.07 -29.07
N MET A 194 5.31 -23.59 -27.99
CA MET A 194 6.64 -23.24 -27.50
C MET A 194 7.74 -23.63 -28.49
N GLN A 195 7.61 -24.79 -29.13
CA GLN A 195 8.54 -25.23 -30.20
C GLN A 195 8.50 -24.27 -31.40
N ARG A 196 7.31 -23.83 -31.81
CA ARG A 196 7.17 -22.83 -32.91
C ARG A 196 7.73 -21.45 -32.53
N VAL A 197 7.49 -21.01 -31.30
CA VAL A 197 8.06 -19.74 -30.78
C VAL A 197 9.59 -19.83 -30.77
N TRP A 198 10.13 -20.94 -30.27
CA TRP A 198 11.58 -21.16 -30.28
C TRP A 198 12.17 -21.14 -31.70
N ALA A 199 11.56 -21.87 -32.63
CA ALA A 199 11.98 -21.89 -34.02
C ALA A 199 11.90 -20.54 -34.74
N SER A 200 10.99 -19.67 -34.31
CA SER A 200 10.86 -18.31 -34.87
C SER A 200 11.99 -17.38 -34.49
N GLY A 201 12.72 -17.68 -33.40
CA GLY A 201 13.77 -16.82 -32.85
C GLY A 201 13.28 -15.45 -32.35
N LYS A 202 11.96 -15.25 -32.27
CA LYS A 202 11.37 -13.98 -31.83
C LYS A 202 11.02 -14.08 -30.34
N PHE A 203 11.87 -13.52 -29.53
CA PHE A 203 11.66 -13.42 -28.09
C PHE A 203 11.38 -11.96 -27.72
N ILE A 204 10.43 -11.76 -26.82
CA ILE A 204 10.08 -10.44 -26.33
C ILE A 204 10.71 -10.30 -24.95
N ASP A 205 11.53 -9.29 -24.79
CA ASP A 205 12.01 -8.83 -23.49
C ASP A 205 10.91 -7.99 -22.83
N TRP A 206 10.06 -8.68 -22.05
CA TRP A 206 8.92 -8.05 -21.38
C TRP A 206 9.33 -6.98 -20.37
N GLU A 207 10.52 -7.10 -19.81
CA GLU A 207 11.03 -6.10 -18.88
C GLU A 207 11.28 -4.77 -19.61
N LYS A 208 11.92 -4.85 -20.78
CA LYS A 208 12.25 -3.70 -21.60
C LYS A 208 11.01 -3.06 -22.26
N GLU A 209 9.96 -3.85 -22.49
CA GLU A 209 8.71 -3.37 -23.07
C GLU A 209 7.77 -2.76 -22.00
N MET A 210 7.87 -3.19 -20.73
CA MET A 210 6.96 -2.78 -19.66
C MET A 210 7.51 -1.68 -18.76
N PHE A 211 8.81 -1.47 -18.70
CA PHE A 211 9.51 -0.51 -17.84
C PHE A 211 10.52 0.34 -18.62
#